data_6bdff2fb3e8ee14d01ecd3060b0f0303
#
_entry.id   6bdff2fb3e8ee14d01ecd3060b0f0303
#
_cell.length_a   1.000
_cell.length_b   1.000
_cell.length_c   1.000
_cell.angle_alpha   90.00
_cell.angle_beta   90.00
_cell.angle_gamma   90.00
#
_symmetry.space_group_name_H-M   'P 1'
#
loop_
_entity.id
_entity.type
_entity.pdbx_description
1 polymer ?
#
loop_
_entity_poly.entity_id
_entity_poly.type
_entity_poly.pdbx_seq_one_letter_code
_entity_poly.pdbx_strand_id
1 'polypeptide(L)'
;PDYLGFASAIEMAPARPADFKRAMALKRVSTELCLSVGGREINAVTAAVGGFRSVPTKARLEALLDSVKNAKADAVETARLFGSLDYPAFERRTQYFSLKNYLVSGKEVVLNSFGRNAKTWKASGKKFFEEVSEEVVDGSTAKKHAFGGKPYLTGALARVNNNFSFLSDDAREVALESSIRFPSFTPFANNFAQAIELVHFLDEATELIEELIPKIRVEPLHALEFRKATGRALSEAPRGVLYHEYSLDERGMVRDARIITPTQQNVRNIEEDLKALLRELIASASAQRAGGPPNQVRRSLPKQKLVAEIEKLVRAYDPCFSCAAHFLELKLNKIK
;
A
#
# COMPACT_ATOMS: atom_id res chain seq x y z
N PRO A 1 -15.59 -6.12 3.03
CA PRO A 1 -16.74 -6.44 3.88
C PRO A 1 -17.42 -5.18 4.40
N ASP A 2 -16.69 -4.24 5.05
CA ASP A 2 -17.24 -3.05 5.72
C ASP A 2 -18.15 -2.20 4.85
N TYR A 3 -17.77 -1.95 3.58
CA TYR A 3 -18.54 -1.16 2.62
C TYR A 3 -19.72 -1.93 2.03
N LEU A 4 -19.79 -3.25 2.26
CA LEU A 4 -20.85 -4.14 1.82
C LEU A 4 -21.78 -4.56 2.98
N GLY A 5 -21.59 -3.97 4.16
CA GLY A 5 -22.42 -4.22 5.34
C GLY A 5 -22.09 -5.48 6.14
N PHE A 6 -20.90 -6.07 5.95
CA PHE A 6 -20.46 -7.28 6.66
C PHE A 6 -19.32 -6.98 7.62
N ALA A 7 -19.34 -7.58 8.81
CA ALA A 7 -18.28 -7.42 9.80
C ALA A 7 -16.98 -8.15 9.42
N SER A 8 -17.05 -9.18 8.58
CA SER A 8 -15.89 -9.96 8.15
C SER A 8 -16.07 -10.58 6.75
N ALA A 9 -14.97 -11.01 6.13
CA ALA A 9 -15.02 -11.75 4.89
C ALA A 9 -15.71 -13.13 5.06
N ILE A 10 -15.61 -13.74 6.24
CA ILE A 10 -16.26 -15.01 6.54
C ILE A 10 -17.78 -14.85 6.58
N GLU A 11 -18.27 -13.77 7.20
CA GLU A 11 -19.69 -13.43 7.20
C GLU A 11 -20.21 -13.11 5.79
N MET A 12 -19.40 -12.42 4.99
CA MET A 12 -19.73 -12.08 3.60
C MET A 12 -19.82 -13.30 2.69
N ALA A 13 -19.03 -14.37 2.93
CA ALA A 13 -18.89 -15.50 2.02
C ALA A 13 -20.22 -16.19 1.62
N PRO A 14 -21.17 -16.50 2.54
CA PRO A 14 -22.44 -17.10 2.15
C PRO A 14 -23.38 -16.16 1.41
N ALA A 15 -23.30 -14.85 1.67
CA ALA A 15 -24.14 -13.84 1.03
C ALA A 15 -23.61 -13.40 -0.34
N ARG A 16 -22.30 -13.46 -0.54
CA ARG A 16 -21.60 -13.07 -1.78
C ARG A 16 -20.58 -14.14 -2.22
N PRO A 17 -21.01 -15.35 -2.52
CA PRO A 17 -20.11 -16.47 -2.78
C PRO A 17 -19.23 -16.28 -4.02
N ALA A 18 -19.70 -15.56 -5.04
CA ALA A 18 -18.93 -15.26 -6.25
C ALA A 18 -17.73 -14.34 -5.93
N ASP A 19 -17.92 -13.27 -5.17
CA ASP A 19 -16.86 -12.35 -4.79
C ASP A 19 -15.82 -13.02 -3.88
N PHE A 20 -16.29 -13.84 -2.93
CA PHE A 20 -15.40 -14.59 -2.06
C PHE A 20 -14.55 -15.60 -2.85
N LYS A 21 -15.17 -16.35 -3.77
CA LYS A 21 -14.48 -17.33 -4.63
C LYS A 21 -13.44 -16.66 -5.52
N ARG A 22 -13.78 -15.49 -6.09
CA ARG A 22 -12.86 -14.64 -6.88
C ARG A 22 -11.66 -14.21 -6.07
N ALA A 23 -11.87 -13.67 -4.87
CA ALA A 23 -10.78 -13.26 -3.98
C ALA A 23 -9.83 -14.42 -3.63
N MET A 24 -10.38 -15.61 -3.39
CA MET A 24 -9.59 -16.82 -3.10
C MET A 24 -8.81 -17.31 -4.34
N ALA A 25 -9.37 -17.16 -5.55
CA ALA A 25 -8.68 -17.51 -6.79
C ALA A 25 -7.49 -16.59 -7.03
N LEU A 26 -7.66 -15.28 -6.89
CA LEU A 26 -6.58 -14.29 -6.99
C LEU A 26 -5.47 -14.53 -5.95
N LYS A 27 -5.86 -14.80 -4.69
CA LYS A 27 -4.90 -15.15 -3.65
C LYS A 27 -4.09 -16.40 -4.02
N ARG A 28 -4.72 -17.44 -4.58
CA ARG A 28 -4.02 -18.66 -5.00
C ARG A 28 -2.98 -18.38 -6.07
N VAL A 29 -3.31 -17.60 -7.11
CA VAL A 29 -2.36 -17.24 -8.18
C VAL A 29 -1.19 -16.45 -7.61
N SER A 30 -1.44 -15.48 -6.73
CA SER A 30 -0.39 -14.73 -6.03
C SER A 30 0.53 -15.66 -5.22
N THR A 31 -0.05 -16.62 -4.49
CA THR A 31 0.71 -17.63 -3.74
C THR A 31 1.57 -18.51 -4.66
N GLU A 32 1.03 -18.95 -5.80
CA GLU A 32 1.76 -19.73 -6.79
C GLU A 32 2.94 -18.97 -7.40
N LEU A 33 2.77 -17.69 -7.68
CA LEU A 33 3.86 -16.80 -8.11
C LEU A 33 4.96 -16.71 -7.04
N CYS A 34 4.58 -16.41 -5.80
CA CYS A 34 5.52 -16.30 -4.68
C CYS A 34 6.29 -17.61 -4.46
N LEU A 35 5.62 -18.75 -4.45
CA LEU A 35 6.25 -20.06 -4.29
C LEU A 35 7.21 -20.39 -5.42
N SER A 36 6.83 -20.09 -6.67
CA SER A 36 7.61 -20.45 -7.83
C SER A 36 8.88 -19.60 -8.00
N VAL A 37 8.77 -18.30 -7.73
CA VAL A 37 9.89 -17.35 -7.87
C VAL A 37 10.66 -17.21 -6.56
N GLY A 38 9.95 -17.12 -5.45
CA GLY A 38 10.51 -16.85 -4.13
C GLY A 38 10.86 -18.11 -3.32
N GLY A 39 10.36 -19.30 -3.72
CA GLY A 39 10.54 -20.55 -2.99
C GLY A 39 9.67 -20.70 -1.74
N ARG A 40 9.00 -19.62 -1.32
CA ARG A 40 8.05 -19.56 -0.20
C ARG A 40 6.96 -18.53 -0.47
N GLU A 41 5.80 -18.71 0.14
CA GLU A 41 4.71 -17.72 0.09
C GLU A 41 5.11 -16.39 0.74
N ILE A 42 5.85 -16.46 1.82
CA ILE A 42 6.32 -15.31 2.61
C ILE A 42 7.81 -15.51 2.91
N ASN A 43 8.58 -14.43 2.94
CA ASN A 43 10.02 -14.46 3.17
C ASN A 43 10.76 -15.31 2.12
N ALA A 44 10.78 -14.82 0.88
CA ALA A 44 11.47 -15.45 -0.25
C ALA A 44 12.91 -15.87 0.10
N VAL A 45 13.31 -17.07 -0.32
CA VAL A 45 14.61 -17.67 -0.01
C VAL A 45 15.48 -17.95 -1.22
N THR A 46 14.94 -17.74 -2.42
CA THR A 46 15.65 -17.99 -3.69
C THR A 46 16.67 -16.92 -4.02
N ALA A 47 16.36 -15.65 -3.72
CA ALA A 47 17.29 -14.55 -3.94
C ALA A 47 18.47 -14.64 -2.97
N ALA A 48 19.68 -14.41 -3.49
CA ALA A 48 20.92 -14.36 -2.74
C ALA A 48 21.80 -13.22 -3.24
N VAL A 49 22.78 -12.82 -2.44
CA VAL A 49 23.78 -11.88 -2.92
C VAL A 49 24.57 -12.54 -4.05
N GLY A 50 24.65 -11.88 -5.19
CA GLY A 50 25.32 -12.40 -6.39
C GLY A 50 24.43 -13.25 -7.31
N GLY A 51 23.11 -13.37 -7.05
CA GLY A 51 22.19 -14.07 -7.95
C GLY A 51 21.02 -14.76 -7.26
N PHE A 52 20.64 -15.92 -7.78
CA PHE A 52 19.56 -16.74 -7.27
C PHE A 52 20.03 -18.15 -6.94
N ARG A 53 19.63 -18.70 -5.80
CA ARG A 53 19.94 -20.08 -5.40
C ARG A 53 19.16 -21.10 -6.23
N SER A 54 17.99 -20.72 -6.69
CA SER A 54 17.17 -21.51 -7.60
C SER A 54 16.30 -20.58 -8.45
N VAL A 55 15.96 -21.03 -9.64
CA VAL A 55 15.04 -20.36 -10.55
C VAL A 55 13.96 -21.35 -10.98
N PRO A 56 12.75 -20.89 -11.33
CA PRO A 56 11.69 -21.78 -11.83
C PRO A 56 12.12 -22.45 -13.15
N THR A 57 11.61 -23.65 -13.38
CA THR A 57 11.78 -24.31 -14.69
C THR A 57 10.92 -23.64 -15.75
N LYS A 58 11.28 -23.83 -17.03
CA LYS A 58 10.49 -23.31 -18.16
C LYS A 58 9.04 -23.79 -18.08
N ALA A 59 8.81 -25.10 -17.87
CA ALA A 59 7.46 -25.67 -17.73
C ALA A 59 6.67 -25.04 -16.57
N ARG A 60 7.35 -24.69 -15.45
CA ARG A 60 6.70 -24.01 -14.33
C ARG A 60 6.31 -22.57 -14.70
N LEU A 61 7.15 -21.86 -15.46
CA LEU A 61 6.82 -20.51 -15.95
C LEU A 61 5.66 -20.54 -16.95
N GLU A 62 5.60 -21.53 -17.84
CA GLU A 62 4.48 -21.71 -18.77
C GLU A 62 3.16 -21.94 -18.01
N ALA A 63 3.15 -22.83 -17.01
CA ALA A 63 1.97 -23.07 -16.18
C ALA A 63 1.57 -21.80 -15.38
N LEU A 64 2.52 -21.02 -14.89
CA LEU A 64 2.25 -19.75 -14.21
C LEU A 64 1.66 -18.72 -15.17
N LEU A 65 2.14 -18.64 -16.39
CA LEU A 65 1.63 -17.74 -17.42
C LEU A 65 0.14 -17.97 -17.67
N ASP A 66 -0.25 -19.22 -17.79
CA ASP A 66 -1.66 -19.61 -17.95
C ASP A 66 -2.50 -19.21 -16.72
N SER A 67 -1.97 -19.46 -15.51
CA SER A 67 -2.64 -19.10 -14.26
C SER A 67 -2.84 -17.59 -14.13
N VAL A 68 -1.82 -16.79 -14.47
CA VAL A 68 -1.85 -15.31 -14.42
C VAL A 68 -2.84 -14.76 -15.45
N LYS A 69 -2.78 -15.24 -16.70
CA LYS A 69 -3.72 -14.81 -17.75
C LYS A 69 -5.18 -15.12 -17.39
N ASN A 70 -5.44 -16.29 -16.84
CA ASN A 70 -6.79 -16.68 -16.42
C ASN A 70 -7.32 -15.87 -15.23
N ALA A 71 -6.43 -15.35 -14.38
CA ALA A 71 -6.82 -14.53 -13.23
C ALA A 71 -7.18 -13.09 -13.60
N LYS A 72 -6.86 -12.62 -14.81
CA LYS A 72 -7.07 -11.23 -15.22
C LYS A 72 -8.52 -10.79 -15.15
N ALA A 73 -9.45 -11.60 -15.65
CA ALA A 73 -10.88 -11.29 -15.58
C ALA A 73 -11.36 -11.12 -14.12
N ASP A 74 -10.90 -11.96 -13.22
CA ASP A 74 -11.20 -11.87 -11.79
C ASP A 74 -10.63 -10.59 -11.16
N ALA A 75 -9.46 -10.14 -11.58
CA ALA A 75 -8.87 -8.88 -11.12
C ALA A 75 -9.68 -7.66 -11.62
N VAL A 76 -10.05 -7.63 -12.89
CA VAL A 76 -10.88 -6.58 -13.48
C VAL A 76 -12.22 -6.46 -12.75
N GLU A 77 -12.92 -7.58 -12.55
CA GLU A 77 -14.20 -7.59 -11.82
C GLU A 77 -14.01 -7.18 -10.34
N THR A 78 -12.88 -7.52 -9.72
CA THR A 78 -12.56 -7.06 -8.38
C THR A 78 -12.35 -5.54 -8.37
N ALA A 79 -11.62 -4.99 -9.34
CA ALA A 79 -11.39 -3.56 -9.43
C ALA A 79 -12.70 -2.79 -9.70
N ARG A 80 -13.58 -3.30 -10.56
CA ARG A 80 -14.92 -2.74 -10.78
C ARG A 80 -15.76 -2.73 -9.50
N LEU A 81 -15.74 -3.84 -8.75
CA LEU A 81 -16.41 -3.90 -7.45
C LEU A 81 -15.89 -2.81 -6.51
N PHE A 82 -14.56 -2.68 -6.36
CA PHE A 82 -13.98 -1.67 -5.49
C PHE A 82 -14.23 -0.24 -5.98
N GLY A 83 -14.25 -0.02 -7.29
CA GLY A 83 -14.58 1.27 -7.89
C GLY A 83 -16.06 1.69 -7.74
N SER A 84 -16.95 0.75 -7.44
CA SER A 84 -18.39 0.98 -7.21
C SER A 84 -18.78 1.12 -5.74
N LEU A 85 -17.85 0.95 -4.80
CA LEU A 85 -18.13 1.05 -3.36
C LEU A 85 -18.44 2.50 -2.95
N ASP A 86 -19.37 2.65 -2.01
CA ASP A 86 -19.69 3.95 -1.43
C ASP A 86 -18.66 4.30 -0.33
N TYR A 87 -17.64 5.03 -0.73
CA TYR A 87 -16.59 5.50 0.19
C TYR A 87 -17.03 6.75 0.95
N PRO A 88 -16.61 6.92 2.21
CA PRO A 88 -16.87 8.15 2.95
C PRO A 88 -16.35 9.40 2.21
N ALA A 89 -17.18 10.45 2.17
CA ALA A 89 -16.84 11.73 1.55
C ALA A 89 -15.87 12.54 2.43
N PHE A 90 -14.69 12.00 2.69
CA PHE A 90 -13.64 12.62 3.47
C PHE A 90 -12.40 12.80 2.61
N GLU A 91 -11.84 13.99 2.60
CA GLU A 91 -10.62 14.30 1.87
C GLU A 91 -9.66 15.12 2.74
N ARG A 92 -8.40 14.76 2.73
CA ARG A 92 -7.33 15.55 3.28
C ARG A 92 -6.11 15.57 2.35
N ARG A 93 -5.69 16.73 1.95
CA ARG A 93 -4.49 16.87 1.12
C ARG A 93 -3.24 16.60 1.94
N THR A 94 -2.38 15.76 1.39
CA THR A 94 -1.07 15.42 1.95
C THR A 94 -0.02 15.36 0.82
N GLN A 95 1.19 14.94 1.14
CA GLN A 95 2.22 14.62 0.17
C GLN A 95 2.14 13.12 -0.17
N TYR A 96 2.30 12.77 -1.44
CA TYR A 96 2.25 11.39 -1.94
C TYR A 96 3.63 10.96 -2.40
N PHE A 97 4.17 9.90 -1.80
CA PHE A 97 5.52 9.41 -1.98
C PHE A 97 5.54 8.02 -2.62
N SER A 98 6.26 7.87 -3.74
CA SER A 98 6.42 6.60 -4.44
C SER A 98 7.74 6.55 -5.23
N LEU A 99 8.11 5.38 -5.74
CA LEU A 99 9.06 5.30 -6.84
C LEU A 99 8.45 5.92 -8.10
N LYS A 100 9.34 6.35 -8.99
CA LYS A 100 8.96 6.96 -10.27
C LYS A 100 8.61 5.88 -11.29
N ASN A 101 7.68 6.19 -12.20
CA ASN A 101 7.30 5.39 -13.35
C ASN A 101 6.76 3.98 -13.01
N TYR A 102 6.11 3.84 -11.87
CA TYR A 102 5.53 2.58 -11.38
C TYR A 102 6.54 1.42 -11.19
N LEU A 103 7.81 1.73 -11.05
CA LEU A 103 8.85 0.73 -10.87
C LEU A 103 8.73 0.04 -9.51
N VAL A 104 8.87 -1.28 -9.48
CA VAL A 104 8.89 -2.05 -8.21
C VAL A 104 10.23 -1.97 -7.50
N SER A 105 11.30 -1.59 -8.21
CA SER A 105 12.63 -1.33 -7.66
C SER A 105 13.31 -0.23 -8.46
N GLY A 106 13.99 0.69 -7.77
CA GLY A 106 14.60 1.80 -8.48
C GLY A 106 15.40 2.73 -7.57
N LYS A 107 15.97 3.77 -8.18
CA LYS A 107 16.76 4.79 -7.49
C LYS A 107 16.07 6.13 -7.40
N GLU A 108 15.09 6.39 -8.28
CA GLU A 108 14.40 7.68 -8.36
C GLU A 108 13.03 7.62 -7.66
N VAL A 109 12.76 8.63 -6.87
CA VAL A 109 11.51 8.78 -6.12
C VAL A 109 10.80 10.08 -6.50
N VAL A 110 9.50 10.10 -6.28
CA VAL A 110 8.63 11.25 -6.49
C VAL A 110 7.86 11.52 -5.20
N LEU A 111 7.89 12.77 -4.77
CA LEU A 111 7.03 13.30 -3.73
C LEU A 111 6.20 14.45 -4.32
N ASN A 112 4.88 14.30 -4.32
CA ASN A 112 3.99 15.25 -4.97
C ASN A 112 2.89 15.72 -4.01
N SER A 113 2.59 17.00 -3.98
CA SER A 113 1.55 17.57 -3.11
C SER A 113 0.27 17.97 -3.85
N PHE A 114 0.21 17.84 -5.15
CA PHE A 114 -0.92 18.21 -6.02
C PHE A 114 -1.70 19.50 -5.63
N GLY A 115 -2.30 20.20 -6.59
CA GLY A 115 -3.13 21.38 -6.37
C GLY A 115 -2.47 22.68 -6.86
N ARG A 116 -3.11 23.85 -6.59
CA ARG A 116 -2.68 25.16 -7.12
C ARG A 116 -1.23 25.54 -6.78
N ASN A 117 -0.75 25.12 -5.61
CA ASN A 117 0.63 25.34 -5.16
C ASN A 117 1.39 23.99 -5.10
N ALA A 118 1.08 23.08 -6.02
CA ALA A 118 1.69 21.77 -6.07
C ALA A 118 3.22 21.88 -6.19
N LYS A 119 3.90 21.16 -5.32
CA LYS A 119 5.34 20.97 -5.40
C LYS A 119 5.59 19.51 -5.74
N THR A 120 6.23 19.28 -6.86
CA THR A 120 6.77 17.96 -7.20
C THR A 120 8.26 17.98 -6.92
N TRP A 121 8.67 17.13 -5.99
CA TRP A 121 10.07 16.91 -5.68
C TRP A 121 10.47 15.55 -6.27
N LYS A 122 11.54 15.56 -7.06
CA LYS A 122 12.11 14.34 -7.69
C LYS A 122 13.58 14.30 -7.33
N ALA A 123 14.03 13.17 -6.80
CA ALA A 123 15.46 12.98 -6.49
C ALA A 123 15.79 11.50 -6.40
N SER A 124 17.06 11.20 -6.09
CA SER A 124 17.44 9.86 -5.68
C SER A 124 16.81 9.52 -4.32
N GLY A 125 16.48 8.25 -4.14
CA GLY A 125 15.98 7.80 -2.84
C GLY A 125 16.96 8.06 -1.70
N LYS A 126 18.28 8.00 -1.97
CA LYS A 126 19.30 8.38 -0.99
C LYS A 126 19.04 9.81 -0.46
N LYS A 127 18.88 10.79 -1.35
CA LYS A 127 18.64 12.18 -0.96
C LYS A 127 17.34 12.33 -0.19
N PHE A 128 16.27 11.62 -0.59
CA PHE A 128 14.99 11.64 0.13
C PHE A 128 15.17 11.18 1.57
N PHE A 129 15.79 10.03 1.78
CA PHE A 129 15.95 9.46 3.12
C PHE A 129 17.03 10.15 3.98
N GLU A 130 17.88 11.00 3.40
CA GLU A 130 18.74 11.95 4.14
C GLU A 130 17.94 13.14 4.68
N GLU A 131 16.86 13.57 3.99
CA GLU A 131 16.01 14.70 4.37
C GLU A 131 14.78 14.30 5.22
N VAL A 132 14.43 13.01 5.26
CA VAL A 132 13.33 12.51 6.08
C VAL A 132 13.70 12.55 7.55
N SER A 133 12.88 13.22 8.35
CA SER A 133 12.98 13.19 9.80
C SER A 133 12.34 11.92 10.38
N GLU A 134 12.98 11.34 11.40
CA GLU A 134 12.50 10.19 12.15
C GLU A 134 12.31 10.60 13.61
N GLU A 135 11.15 10.33 14.18
CA GLU A 135 10.78 10.60 15.56
C GLU A 135 10.44 9.30 16.28
N VAL A 136 11.13 9.01 17.37
CA VAL A 136 10.80 7.89 18.27
C VAL A 136 9.60 8.28 19.12
N VAL A 137 8.63 7.37 19.23
CA VAL A 137 7.39 7.60 19.98
C VAL A 137 7.22 6.53 21.05
N ASP A 138 7.00 6.95 22.27
CA ASP A 138 6.74 6.03 23.38
C ASP A 138 5.48 5.19 23.12
N GLY A 139 5.57 3.90 23.44
CA GLY A 139 4.47 2.95 23.23
C GLY A 139 4.26 2.52 21.78
N SER A 140 5.18 2.88 20.87
CA SER A 140 5.17 2.43 19.47
C SER A 140 6.44 1.67 19.12
N THR A 141 6.32 0.62 18.32
CA THR A 141 7.48 -0.06 17.70
C THR A 141 7.91 0.63 16.41
N ALA A 142 7.16 1.64 15.96
CA ALA A 142 7.40 2.39 14.73
C ALA A 142 7.79 3.83 15.04
N LYS A 143 8.79 4.33 14.33
CA LYS A 143 9.10 5.76 14.31
C LYS A 143 8.09 6.50 13.45
N LYS A 144 7.81 7.76 13.77
CA LYS A 144 7.06 8.67 12.90
C LYS A 144 8.01 9.32 11.90
N HIS A 145 7.52 9.47 10.66
CA HIS A 145 8.30 10.07 9.58
C HIS A 145 7.65 11.36 9.07
N ALA A 146 8.48 12.31 8.66
CA ALA A 146 8.04 13.53 8.00
C ALA A 146 9.09 14.00 6.97
N PHE A 147 8.62 14.65 5.90
CA PHE A 147 9.45 15.32 4.93
C PHE A 147 9.15 16.83 4.96
N GLY A 148 10.18 17.63 5.21
CA GLY A 148 9.99 19.09 5.41
C GLY A 148 9.02 19.40 6.56
N GLY A 149 9.03 18.62 7.64
CA GLY A 149 8.15 18.75 8.80
C GLY A 149 6.70 18.28 8.58
N LYS A 150 6.33 17.83 7.37
CA LYS A 150 4.97 17.42 7.01
C LYS A 150 4.85 15.91 6.88
N PRO A 151 3.69 15.32 7.26
CA PRO A 151 3.40 13.93 6.98
C PRO A 151 3.29 13.69 5.47
N TYR A 152 3.53 12.47 5.05
CA TYR A 152 3.31 12.01 3.69
C TYR A 152 2.68 10.62 3.69
N LEU A 153 2.06 10.26 2.56
CA LEU A 153 1.45 8.96 2.33
C LEU A 153 2.28 8.19 1.29
N THR A 154 2.59 6.94 1.58
CA THR A 154 3.14 5.97 0.62
C THR A 154 2.22 4.76 0.50
N GLY A 155 2.26 4.07 -0.63
CA GLY A 155 1.41 2.90 -0.93
C GLY A 155 0.67 3.05 -2.25
N ALA A 156 -0.33 2.21 -2.47
CA ALA A 156 -1.04 2.12 -3.73
C ALA A 156 -1.64 3.47 -4.18
N LEU A 157 -2.30 4.19 -3.28
CA LEU A 157 -2.85 5.51 -3.59
C LEU A 157 -1.77 6.51 -4.02
N ALA A 158 -0.60 6.48 -3.38
CA ALA A 158 0.50 7.35 -3.76
C ALA A 158 1.09 6.96 -5.13
N ARG A 159 1.24 5.66 -5.40
CA ARG A 159 1.72 5.17 -6.70
C ARG A 159 0.76 5.55 -7.82
N VAL A 160 -0.53 5.29 -7.66
CA VAL A 160 -1.53 5.63 -8.67
C VAL A 160 -1.62 7.15 -8.87
N ASN A 161 -1.62 7.95 -7.81
CA ASN A 161 -1.64 9.40 -7.92
C ASN A 161 -0.41 9.94 -8.67
N ASN A 162 0.78 9.41 -8.40
CA ASN A 162 2.04 9.91 -8.99
C ASN A 162 2.30 9.39 -10.40
N ASN A 163 1.81 8.18 -10.71
CA ASN A 163 2.23 7.44 -11.90
C ASN A 163 1.04 6.91 -12.72
N PHE A 164 -0.13 7.54 -12.67
CA PHE A 164 -1.35 7.06 -13.36
C PHE A 164 -1.14 6.73 -14.84
N SER A 165 -0.34 7.52 -15.55
CA SER A 165 -0.03 7.31 -16.97
C SER A 165 0.85 6.09 -17.26
N PHE A 166 1.43 5.47 -16.24
CA PHE A 166 2.26 4.27 -16.34
C PHE A 166 1.51 2.99 -15.97
N LEU A 167 0.24 3.08 -15.61
CA LEU A 167 -0.62 1.91 -15.47
C LEU A 167 -0.78 1.21 -16.82
N SER A 168 -0.91 -0.12 -16.81
CA SER A 168 -1.31 -0.89 -17.99
C SER A 168 -2.64 -0.37 -18.56
N ASP A 169 -2.90 -0.61 -19.84
CA ASP A 169 -4.09 -0.09 -20.51
C ASP A 169 -5.37 -0.55 -19.81
N ASP A 170 -5.47 -1.84 -19.48
CA ASP A 170 -6.65 -2.40 -18.81
C ASP A 170 -6.83 -1.86 -17.39
N ALA A 171 -5.74 -1.69 -16.63
CA ALA A 171 -5.79 -1.08 -15.30
C ALA A 171 -6.25 0.38 -15.35
N ARG A 172 -5.82 1.12 -16.37
CA ARG A 172 -6.21 2.51 -16.61
C ARG A 172 -7.67 2.60 -17.04
N GLU A 173 -8.13 1.69 -17.92
CA GLU A 173 -9.53 1.62 -18.37
C GLU A 173 -10.46 1.41 -17.16
N VAL A 174 -10.21 0.40 -16.34
CA VAL A 174 -10.99 0.13 -15.12
C VAL A 174 -10.97 1.30 -14.14
N ALA A 175 -9.84 1.99 -14.01
CA ALA A 175 -9.75 3.18 -13.16
C ALA A 175 -10.65 4.32 -13.68
N LEU A 176 -10.76 4.49 -15.00
CA LEU A 176 -11.58 5.53 -15.65
C LEU A 176 -13.07 5.20 -15.65
N GLU A 177 -13.48 3.94 -15.59
CA GLU A 177 -14.88 3.50 -15.46
C GLU A 177 -15.50 3.96 -14.13
N SER A 178 -14.69 4.08 -13.05
CA SER A 178 -15.17 4.49 -11.73
C SER A 178 -15.50 5.97 -11.65
N SER A 179 -16.33 6.35 -10.67
CA SER A 179 -16.55 7.76 -10.30
C SER A 179 -15.35 8.40 -9.58
N ILE A 180 -14.44 7.59 -9.01
CA ILE A 180 -13.24 8.06 -8.34
C ILE A 180 -12.25 8.57 -9.39
N ARG A 181 -11.76 9.79 -9.19
CA ARG A 181 -10.77 10.41 -10.08
C ARG A 181 -9.41 10.49 -9.42
N PHE A 182 -8.36 10.23 -10.20
CA PHE A 182 -6.98 10.39 -9.77
C PHE A 182 -6.36 11.67 -10.38
N PRO A 183 -5.57 12.45 -9.61
CA PRO A 183 -5.16 12.19 -8.23
C PRO A 183 -6.33 12.31 -7.24
N SER A 184 -6.49 11.31 -6.37
CA SER A 184 -7.49 11.28 -5.32
C SER A 184 -6.90 11.69 -3.97
N PHE A 185 -7.67 12.41 -3.15
CA PHE A 185 -7.25 12.93 -1.85
C PHE A 185 -7.97 12.29 -0.68
N THR A 186 -8.88 11.37 -0.96
CA THR A 186 -9.48 10.53 0.06
C THR A 186 -8.59 9.32 0.37
N PRO A 187 -8.20 9.10 1.62
CA PRO A 187 -7.41 7.92 1.99
C PRO A 187 -8.17 6.60 1.74
N PHE A 188 -9.50 6.64 1.70
CA PHE A 188 -10.33 5.47 1.41
C PHE A 188 -10.15 4.96 -0.02
N ALA A 189 -9.78 5.82 -0.98
CA ALA A 189 -9.46 5.42 -2.35
C ALA A 189 -8.23 4.51 -2.45
N ASN A 190 -7.44 4.35 -1.37
CA ASN A 190 -6.34 3.39 -1.35
C ASN A 190 -6.82 1.95 -1.61
N ASN A 191 -8.02 1.58 -1.13
CA ASN A 191 -8.61 0.26 -1.41
C ASN A 191 -8.86 0.06 -2.91
N PHE A 192 -9.37 1.08 -3.59
CA PHE A 192 -9.58 1.03 -5.04
C PHE A 192 -8.25 1.07 -5.80
N ALA A 193 -7.29 1.88 -5.35
CA ALA A 193 -5.95 1.90 -5.93
C ALA A 193 -5.28 0.52 -5.86
N GLN A 194 -5.39 -0.20 -4.74
CA GLN A 194 -4.89 -1.58 -4.61
C GLN A 194 -5.59 -2.53 -5.59
N ALA A 195 -6.90 -2.37 -5.81
CA ALA A 195 -7.65 -3.19 -6.74
C ALA A 195 -7.24 -2.91 -8.21
N ILE A 196 -6.97 -1.65 -8.57
CA ILE A 196 -6.39 -1.27 -9.87
C ILE A 196 -5.01 -1.93 -10.05
N GLU A 197 -4.20 -1.94 -9.00
CA GLU A 197 -2.86 -2.56 -9.03
C GLU A 197 -2.91 -4.08 -9.22
N LEU A 198 -3.97 -4.78 -8.81
CA LEU A 198 -4.13 -6.20 -9.14
C LEU A 198 -4.17 -6.42 -10.65
N VAL A 199 -4.89 -5.57 -11.39
CA VAL A 199 -4.93 -5.65 -12.86
C VAL A 199 -3.57 -5.33 -13.44
N HIS A 200 -2.98 -4.20 -13.07
CA HIS A 200 -1.68 -3.74 -13.55
C HIS A 200 -0.57 -4.77 -13.34
N PHE A 201 -0.43 -5.32 -12.13
CA PHE A 201 0.64 -6.28 -11.84
C PHE A 201 0.39 -7.67 -12.43
N LEU A 202 -0.83 -8.06 -12.77
CA LEU A 202 -1.08 -9.26 -13.57
C LEU A 202 -0.63 -9.06 -15.03
N ASP A 203 -0.81 -7.86 -15.60
CA ASP A 203 -0.30 -7.52 -16.93
C ASP A 203 1.24 -7.52 -16.93
N GLU A 204 1.87 -6.83 -16.00
CA GLU A 204 3.33 -6.81 -15.80
C GLU A 204 3.88 -8.24 -15.59
N ALA A 205 3.22 -9.06 -14.77
CA ALA A 205 3.64 -10.46 -14.55
C ALA A 205 3.53 -11.29 -15.82
N THR A 206 2.51 -11.07 -16.65
CA THR A 206 2.34 -11.74 -17.93
C THR A 206 3.52 -11.40 -18.86
N GLU A 207 3.81 -10.12 -19.06
CA GLU A 207 4.92 -9.65 -19.91
C GLU A 207 6.28 -10.17 -19.42
N LEU A 208 6.54 -10.06 -18.10
CA LEU A 208 7.78 -10.54 -17.50
C LEU A 208 7.98 -12.05 -17.65
N ILE A 209 6.91 -12.85 -17.45
CA ILE A 209 7.01 -14.31 -17.60
C ILE A 209 7.24 -14.67 -19.07
N GLU A 210 6.55 -14.05 -20.02
CA GLU A 210 6.76 -14.24 -21.46
C GLU A 210 8.20 -13.91 -21.86
N GLU A 211 8.76 -12.82 -21.33
CA GLU A 211 10.15 -12.44 -21.57
C GLU A 211 11.15 -13.43 -20.94
N LEU A 212 10.85 -13.99 -19.77
CA LEU A 212 11.74 -14.90 -19.04
C LEU A 212 11.78 -16.31 -19.63
N ILE A 213 10.66 -16.84 -20.14
CA ILE A 213 10.56 -18.22 -20.66
C ILE A 213 11.70 -18.59 -21.61
N PRO A 214 12.04 -17.78 -22.63
CA PRO A 214 13.15 -18.10 -23.54
C PRO A 214 14.56 -17.89 -22.95
N LYS A 215 14.67 -17.13 -21.86
CA LYS A 215 15.96 -16.69 -21.30
C LYS A 215 16.31 -17.42 -19.99
N ILE A 216 15.35 -18.08 -19.36
CA ILE A 216 15.56 -18.67 -18.02
C ILE A 216 16.60 -19.77 -18.05
N ARG A 217 17.60 -19.63 -17.22
CA ARG A 217 18.67 -20.61 -17.04
C ARG A 217 19.19 -20.54 -15.61
N VAL A 218 19.71 -21.67 -15.14
CA VAL A 218 20.43 -21.71 -13.87
C VAL A 218 21.82 -21.12 -14.10
N GLU A 219 22.13 -20.06 -13.37
CA GLU A 219 23.48 -19.50 -13.33
C GLU A 219 24.08 -19.75 -11.95
N PRO A 220 25.41 -20.07 -11.90
CA PRO A 220 26.09 -20.21 -10.62
C PRO A 220 26.10 -18.86 -9.89
N LEU A 221 25.98 -18.93 -8.56
CA LEU A 221 26.17 -17.74 -7.73
C LEU A 221 27.60 -17.21 -7.90
N HIS A 222 27.71 -15.90 -8.05
CA HIS A 222 29.02 -15.25 -8.08
C HIS A 222 29.70 -15.36 -6.72
N ALA A 223 31.02 -15.59 -6.73
CA ALA A 223 31.82 -15.55 -5.52
C ALA A 223 31.74 -14.15 -4.89
N LEU A 224 31.57 -14.10 -3.57
CA LEU A 224 31.49 -12.85 -2.85
C LEU A 224 32.85 -12.41 -2.37
N GLU A 225 33.23 -11.20 -2.73
CA GLU A 225 34.38 -10.50 -2.15
C GLU A 225 33.85 -9.46 -1.14
N PHE A 226 34.21 -9.62 0.11
CA PHE A 226 33.82 -8.69 1.16
C PHE A 226 34.77 -7.49 1.19
N ARG A 227 34.15 -6.31 1.30
CA ARG A 227 34.86 -5.04 1.50
C ARG A 227 34.03 -4.09 2.35
N LYS A 228 34.72 -3.20 3.02
CA LYS A 228 34.04 -2.12 3.74
C LYS A 228 33.23 -1.28 2.72
N ALA A 229 31.91 -1.25 2.89
CA ALA A 229 31.00 -0.56 1.98
C ALA A 229 29.67 -0.25 2.65
N THR A 230 28.94 0.75 2.13
CA THR A 230 27.55 1.01 2.46
C THR A 230 26.69 0.81 1.21
N GLY A 231 25.74 -0.11 1.31
CA GLY A 231 24.77 -0.40 0.25
C GLY A 231 23.39 0.16 0.61
N ARG A 232 22.66 0.63 -0.41
CA ARG A 232 21.29 1.16 -0.28
C ARG A 232 20.40 0.58 -1.37
N ALA A 233 19.17 0.25 -1.01
CA ALA A 233 18.17 -0.22 -1.95
C ALA A 233 16.79 0.33 -1.60
N LEU A 234 15.99 0.52 -2.64
CA LEU A 234 14.57 0.87 -2.55
C LEU A 234 13.76 -0.11 -3.34
N SER A 235 12.62 -0.49 -2.79
CA SER A 235 11.61 -1.26 -3.51
C SER A 235 10.22 -0.78 -3.13
N GLU A 236 9.27 -0.91 -4.07
CA GLU A 236 7.85 -0.77 -3.74
C GLU A 236 7.35 -2.10 -3.18
N ALA A 237 7.06 -2.11 -1.90
CA ALA A 237 6.25 -3.16 -1.30
C ALA A 237 4.76 -2.82 -1.53
N PRO A 238 3.81 -3.76 -1.37
CA PRO A 238 2.38 -3.48 -1.55
C PRO A 238 1.91 -2.23 -0.79
N ARG A 239 2.46 -1.99 0.40
CA ARG A 239 2.10 -0.88 1.29
C ARG A 239 2.92 0.39 1.10
N GLY A 240 3.87 0.41 0.15
CA GLY A 240 4.67 1.59 -0.22
C GLY A 240 6.16 1.34 -0.27
N VAL A 241 6.92 2.42 -0.31
CA VAL A 241 8.38 2.38 -0.48
C VAL A 241 9.06 1.78 0.76
N LEU A 242 9.83 0.73 0.54
CA LEU A 242 10.70 0.09 1.52
C LEU A 242 12.14 0.53 1.26
N TYR A 243 12.81 1.04 2.28
CA TYR A 243 14.21 1.45 2.22
C TYR A 243 15.08 0.56 3.10
N HIS A 244 16.18 0.11 2.54
CA HIS A 244 17.24 -0.62 3.25
C HIS A 244 18.58 0.06 3.02
N GLU A 245 19.33 0.26 4.10
CA GLU A 245 20.72 0.69 4.10
C GLU A 245 21.50 -0.19 5.06
N TYR A 246 22.63 -0.72 4.59
CA TYR A 246 23.53 -1.51 5.40
C TYR A 246 24.97 -1.05 5.21
N SER A 247 25.71 -0.90 6.31
CA SER A 247 27.15 -0.67 6.31
C SER A 247 27.88 -1.93 6.77
N LEU A 248 28.79 -2.40 5.94
CA LEU A 248 29.58 -3.61 6.18
C LEU A 248 31.04 -3.25 6.47
N ASP A 249 31.70 -4.07 7.30
CA ASP A 249 33.19 -4.04 7.47
C ASP A 249 33.88 -4.89 6.39
N GLU A 250 35.21 -4.99 6.53
CA GLU A 250 36.06 -5.74 5.62
C GLU A 250 35.78 -7.26 5.62
N ARG A 251 35.10 -7.77 6.65
CA ARG A 251 34.73 -9.19 6.81
C ARG A 251 33.28 -9.46 6.34
N GLY A 252 32.60 -8.45 5.83
CA GLY A 252 31.20 -8.56 5.46
C GLY A 252 30.20 -8.56 6.62
N MET A 253 30.66 -8.23 7.84
CA MET A 253 29.79 -8.11 9.00
C MET A 253 29.04 -6.76 8.98
N VAL A 254 27.74 -6.81 9.27
CA VAL A 254 26.91 -5.60 9.37
C VAL A 254 27.34 -4.79 10.58
N ARG A 255 27.74 -3.54 10.37
CA ARG A 255 28.10 -2.56 11.41
C ARG A 255 26.97 -1.60 11.72
N ASP A 256 26.19 -1.27 10.72
CA ASP A 256 25.01 -0.42 10.87
C ASP A 256 23.94 -0.82 9.89
N ALA A 257 22.68 -0.67 10.28
CA ALA A 257 21.52 -0.95 9.44
C ALA A 257 20.41 0.08 9.66
N ARG A 258 19.89 0.64 8.58
CA ARG A 258 18.73 1.51 8.59
C ARG A 258 17.64 0.93 7.68
N ILE A 259 16.53 0.52 8.29
CA ILE A 259 15.38 -0.05 7.58
C ILE A 259 14.18 0.84 7.84
N ILE A 260 13.56 1.35 6.78
CA ILE A 260 12.38 2.18 6.87
C ILE A 260 11.24 1.49 6.13
N THR A 261 10.29 0.96 6.91
CA THR A 261 9.14 0.23 6.37
C THR A 261 8.04 1.17 5.89
N PRO A 262 7.22 0.78 4.90
CA PRO A 262 6.13 1.63 4.42
C PRO A 262 5.14 2.03 5.51
N THR A 263 4.74 1.07 6.35
CA THR A 263 3.72 1.31 7.38
C THR A 263 4.17 2.35 8.39
N GLN A 264 5.43 2.31 8.84
CA GLN A 264 5.92 3.34 9.77
C GLN A 264 5.96 4.74 9.13
N GLN A 265 6.20 4.84 7.83
CA GLN A 265 6.15 6.11 7.11
C GLN A 265 4.73 6.71 7.11
N ASN A 266 3.70 5.87 7.08
CA ASN A 266 2.30 6.29 7.08
C ASN A 266 1.75 6.67 8.46
N VAL A 267 2.37 6.25 9.59
CA VAL A 267 1.82 6.43 10.95
C VAL A 267 1.42 7.88 11.22
N ARG A 268 2.29 8.85 10.95
CA ARG A 268 1.98 10.27 11.16
C ARG A 268 0.83 10.75 10.28
N ASN A 269 0.75 10.27 9.04
CA ASN A 269 -0.33 10.65 8.13
C ASN A 269 -1.67 10.05 8.56
N ILE A 270 -1.68 8.80 9.06
CA ILE A 270 -2.86 8.15 9.63
C ILE A 270 -3.39 8.96 10.82
N GLU A 271 -2.52 9.39 11.74
CA GLU A 271 -2.93 10.20 12.88
C GLU A 271 -3.56 11.54 12.47
N GLU A 272 -2.99 12.22 11.47
CA GLU A 272 -3.54 13.48 10.99
C GLU A 272 -4.88 13.29 10.27
N ASP A 273 -5.04 12.21 9.50
CA ASP A 273 -6.33 11.85 8.88
C ASP A 273 -7.38 11.50 9.94
N LEU A 274 -7.01 10.74 10.96
CA LEU A 274 -7.90 10.41 12.06
C LEU A 274 -8.38 11.67 12.81
N LYS A 275 -7.47 12.60 13.11
CA LYS A 275 -7.83 13.88 13.76
C LYS A 275 -8.78 14.70 12.89
N ALA A 276 -8.55 14.76 11.58
CA ALA A 276 -9.38 15.50 10.64
C ALA A 276 -10.77 14.84 10.49
N LEU A 277 -10.83 13.53 10.27
CA LEU A 277 -12.08 12.77 10.16
C LEU A 277 -12.93 12.90 11.41
N LEU A 278 -12.32 12.78 12.60
CA LEU A 278 -13.03 12.95 13.87
C LEU A 278 -13.67 14.33 14.00
N ARG A 279 -12.96 15.40 13.62
CA ARG A 279 -13.49 16.76 13.64
C ARG A 279 -14.70 16.89 12.72
N GLU A 280 -14.64 16.33 11.51
CA GLU A 280 -15.76 16.36 10.55
C GLU A 280 -16.96 15.57 11.06
N LEU A 281 -16.76 14.36 11.60
CA LEU A 281 -17.84 13.53 12.16
C LEU A 281 -18.53 14.21 13.34
N ILE A 282 -17.77 14.88 14.23
CA ILE A 282 -18.32 15.63 15.36
C ILE A 282 -19.07 16.86 14.87
N ALA A 283 -18.52 17.60 13.90
CA ALA A 283 -19.16 18.79 13.35
C ALA A 283 -20.48 18.45 12.63
N SER A 284 -20.50 17.40 11.81
CA SER A 284 -21.70 16.92 11.12
C SER A 284 -22.79 16.47 12.09
N ALA A 285 -22.42 15.78 13.16
CA ALA A 285 -23.36 15.40 14.22
C ALA A 285 -23.93 16.64 14.97
N SER A 286 -23.14 17.70 15.09
CA SER A 286 -23.57 18.95 15.73
C SER A 286 -24.49 19.78 14.82
N ALA A 287 -24.21 19.82 13.51
CA ALA A 287 -25.01 20.53 12.52
C ALA A 287 -26.41 19.89 12.35
N GLN A 288 -26.51 18.56 12.32
CA GLN A 288 -27.80 17.84 12.29
C GLN A 288 -28.67 18.12 13.52
N ARG A 289 -28.07 18.57 14.63
CA ARG A 289 -28.78 18.94 15.85
C ARG A 289 -29.34 20.37 15.83
N ALA A 290 -28.71 21.28 15.09
CA ALA A 290 -29.13 22.67 15.02
C ALA A 290 -30.41 22.87 14.18
N GLY A 291 -30.74 21.94 13.28
CA GLY A 291 -31.95 21.98 12.43
C GLY A 291 -33.15 21.18 12.94
N GLY A 292 -33.06 20.51 14.08
CA GLY A 292 -34.14 19.70 14.66
C GLY A 292 -35.01 20.45 15.69
N PRO A 293 -36.24 19.97 15.95
CA PRO A 293 -37.11 20.59 16.95
C PRO A 293 -36.47 20.55 18.35
N PRO A 294 -36.74 21.58 19.22
CA PRO A 294 -36.01 21.81 20.46
C PRO A 294 -36.12 20.69 21.54
N ASN A 295 -37.01 19.73 21.37
CA ASN A 295 -37.25 18.63 22.30
C ASN A 295 -36.60 17.28 21.94
N GLN A 296 -35.78 17.19 20.90
CA GLN A 296 -35.05 15.95 20.65
C GLN A 296 -33.75 15.92 21.47
N VAL A 297 -33.69 14.91 22.37
CA VAL A 297 -32.53 14.60 23.20
C VAL A 297 -31.25 14.62 22.33
N ARG A 298 -30.28 15.40 22.74
CA ARG A 298 -28.93 15.47 22.17
C ARG A 298 -28.31 14.08 22.07
N ARG A 299 -28.57 13.34 20.98
CA ARG A 299 -27.89 12.08 20.71
C ARG A 299 -26.53 12.37 20.09
N SER A 300 -25.45 12.15 20.84
CA SER A 300 -24.10 12.03 20.27
C SER A 300 -24.11 10.90 19.23
N LEU A 301 -23.26 11.00 18.19
CA LEU A 301 -23.01 9.83 17.34
C LEU A 301 -22.76 8.62 18.26
N PRO A 302 -23.46 7.49 18.05
CA PRO A 302 -23.21 6.30 18.86
C PRO A 302 -21.71 5.98 18.80
N LYS A 303 -21.08 5.75 19.95
CA LYS A 303 -19.65 5.43 20.05
C LYS A 303 -19.25 4.33 19.06
N GLN A 304 -20.10 3.32 18.87
CA GLN A 304 -19.91 2.23 17.92
C GLN A 304 -19.79 2.71 16.48
N LYS A 305 -20.65 3.65 16.04
CA LYS A 305 -20.59 4.21 14.68
C LYS A 305 -19.30 5.01 14.48
N LEU A 306 -18.88 5.79 15.47
CA LEU A 306 -17.63 6.54 15.42
C LEU A 306 -16.41 5.59 15.32
N VAL A 307 -16.39 4.54 16.12
CA VAL A 307 -15.33 3.52 16.10
C VAL A 307 -15.29 2.85 14.73
N ALA A 308 -16.43 2.47 14.15
CA ALA A 308 -16.49 1.84 12.84
C ALA A 308 -15.89 2.71 11.72
N GLU A 309 -16.18 4.03 11.71
CA GLU A 309 -15.60 4.94 10.71
C GLU A 309 -14.08 5.12 10.89
N ILE A 310 -13.59 5.18 12.12
CA ILE A 310 -12.16 5.20 12.46
C ILE A 310 -11.47 3.93 11.96
N GLU A 311 -12.06 2.77 12.24
CA GLU A 311 -11.53 1.48 11.82
C GLU A 311 -11.49 1.33 10.29
N LYS A 312 -12.51 1.83 9.56
CA LYS A 312 -12.49 1.88 8.10
C LYS A 312 -11.30 2.68 7.57
N LEU A 313 -11.03 3.85 8.19
CA LEU A 313 -9.89 4.67 7.80
C LEU A 313 -8.55 3.94 8.02
N VAL A 314 -8.36 3.33 9.19
CA VAL A 314 -7.14 2.57 9.48
C VAL A 314 -6.99 1.40 8.51
N ARG A 315 -8.07 0.64 8.25
CA ARG A 315 -8.06 -0.47 7.28
C ARG A 315 -7.78 -0.02 5.85
N ALA A 316 -8.22 1.19 5.46
CA ALA A 316 -7.92 1.74 4.14
C ALA A 316 -6.42 1.95 3.90
N TYR A 317 -5.64 2.21 4.94
CA TYR A 317 -4.17 2.27 4.86
C TYR A 317 -3.49 0.90 4.74
N ASP A 318 -4.22 -0.19 4.97
CA ASP A 318 -3.67 -1.56 4.97
C ASP A 318 -2.40 -1.70 5.81
N PRO A 319 -2.40 -1.30 7.11
CA PRO A 319 -1.19 -1.28 7.91
C PRO A 319 -0.66 -2.70 8.16
N CYS A 320 0.64 -2.88 7.97
CA CYS A 320 1.33 -4.13 8.25
C CYS A 320 1.65 -4.23 9.76
N PHE A 321 0.99 -5.14 10.44
CA PHE A 321 1.13 -5.29 11.90
C PHE A 321 2.53 -5.71 12.35
N SER A 322 3.24 -6.50 11.55
CA SER A 322 4.63 -6.91 11.83
C SER A 322 5.68 -5.84 11.50
N CYS A 323 5.32 -4.85 10.65
CA CYS A 323 6.24 -3.81 10.22
C CYS A 323 6.23 -2.59 11.14
N ALA A 324 5.08 -2.33 11.78
CA ALA A 324 4.86 -1.22 12.69
C ALA A 324 3.66 -1.49 13.58
N ALA A 325 3.84 -1.61 14.87
CA ALA A 325 2.76 -1.65 15.85
C ALA A 325 2.71 -0.29 16.56
N HIS A 326 1.61 0.42 16.34
CA HIS A 326 1.30 1.69 17.00
C HIS A 326 -0.11 1.59 17.58
N PHE A 327 -0.19 1.66 18.90
CA PHE A 327 -1.49 1.57 19.59
C PHE A 327 -2.16 2.95 19.60
N LEU A 328 -3.33 3.03 18.98
CA LEU A 328 -4.20 4.19 19.04
C LEU A 328 -5.12 4.07 20.24
N GLU A 329 -4.96 4.97 21.19
CA GLU A 329 -5.91 5.13 22.29
C GLU A 329 -6.81 6.34 22.03
N LEU A 330 -8.12 6.08 21.81
CA LEU A 330 -9.10 7.15 21.61
C LEU A 330 -9.66 7.59 22.96
N LYS A 331 -9.22 8.76 23.43
CA LYS A 331 -9.79 9.43 24.63
C LYS A 331 -10.77 10.51 24.21
N LEU A 332 -12.06 10.24 24.38
CA LEU A 332 -13.11 11.24 24.19
C LEU A 332 -13.32 12.02 25.50
N ASN A 333 -12.69 13.16 25.61
CA ASN A 333 -12.95 14.07 26.74
C ASN A 333 -14.21 14.89 26.43
N LYS A 334 -15.15 14.91 27.35
CA LYS A 334 -16.29 15.87 27.29
C LYS A 334 -15.68 17.28 27.32
N ILE A 335 -15.82 18.02 26.24
CA ILE A 335 -15.58 19.46 26.26
C ILE A 335 -16.68 20.02 27.19
N LYS A 336 -16.28 20.61 28.34
CA LYS A 336 -17.18 21.30 29.29
C LYS A 336 -17.82 22.52 28.63
#